data_59cda8c7a88d9b7e38be544031863c33
#
_entry.id   59cda8c7a88d9b7e38be544031863c33
#
_cell.length_a   1.000
_cell.length_b   1.000
_cell.length_c   1.000
_cell.angle_alpha   90.00
_cell.angle_beta   90.00
_cell.angle_gamma   90.00
#
_symmetry.space_group_name_H-M   'P 1'
#
loop_
_entity.id
_entity.type
_entity.pdbx_description
1 polymer ?
#
loop_
_entity_poly.entity_id
_entity_poly.type
_entity_poly.pdbx_seq_one_letter_code
_entity_poly.pdbx_strand_id
1 'polypeptide(L)'
;MQNQGAAIRVPLGQSLLGRVLDARGQPLDEGPVLQGDTPVDLQGRVNNPLKRRPIRVPLDVGVRAINALLTVGQGQRMGIFAGSGVGKSMLLGMMTRYTSADIIVVGLIGERGREVREFVAEILDDEARARAIVIAAPADASPLMRLHGANLATAIAEYFREQGHDVLLLMDSLTRYAQAQREIGLAIGEPPATKGYPPSVFAKLPALVERAGNGASTEGSMTAFYTVLVEGDDQNEPIADAARAILDGHIVLSRAIAERGRYPAIDIEASVSRLMPALVSPEHLDLMQRFKQLMSTYNQSRDLLAVGAYRRGHDVRLDRAIDAQPDLEAFLRQSIYEPADLAHSNLGRVIDESIPY
;
A
#
# COMPACT_ATOMS: atom_id res chain seq x y z
N MET A 1 23.01 32.24 -0.90
CA MET A 1 23.91 31.09 -1.17
C MET A 1 23.01 29.83 -1.27
N GLN A 2 22.69 29.40 -2.48
CA GLN A 2 22.04 28.11 -2.68
C GLN A 2 23.06 27.04 -2.32
N ASN A 3 22.76 26.31 -1.24
CA ASN A 3 23.53 25.15 -0.84
C ASN A 3 23.26 24.06 -1.89
N GLN A 4 24.15 23.90 -2.87
CA GLN A 4 24.16 22.75 -3.76
C GLN A 4 24.62 21.55 -2.93
N GLY A 5 23.70 20.99 -2.14
CA GLY A 5 23.91 19.67 -1.57
C GLY A 5 24.30 18.73 -2.71
N ALA A 6 25.33 17.92 -2.52
CA ALA A 6 25.77 16.98 -3.55
C ALA A 6 24.56 16.14 -4.00
N ALA A 7 24.11 16.39 -5.23
CA ALA A 7 23.02 15.61 -5.81
C ALA A 7 23.45 14.15 -5.83
N ILE A 8 22.59 13.26 -5.32
CA ILE A 8 22.83 11.82 -5.45
C ILE A 8 22.75 11.53 -6.96
N ARG A 9 23.78 10.85 -7.48
CA ARG A 9 23.85 10.44 -8.87
C ARG A 9 23.51 8.96 -8.95
N VAL A 10 22.46 8.64 -9.67
CA VAL A 10 21.99 7.28 -9.86
C VAL A 10 21.81 7.05 -11.36
N PRO A 11 22.22 5.91 -11.88
CA PRO A 11 22.03 5.56 -13.27
C PRO A 11 20.55 5.28 -13.54
N LEU A 12 19.73 6.31 -13.77
CA LEU A 12 18.32 6.14 -14.11
C LEU A 12 18.16 5.52 -15.48
N GLY A 13 17.30 4.52 -15.59
CA GLY A 13 17.01 3.83 -16.83
C GLY A 13 16.57 2.38 -16.62
N GLN A 14 16.33 1.68 -17.71
CA GLN A 14 15.90 0.28 -17.68
C GLN A 14 16.92 -0.67 -17.04
N SER A 15 18.20 -0.27 -16.97
CA SER A 15 19.25 -1.04 -16.26
C SER A 15 19.00 -1.19 -14.75
N LEU A 16 18.04 -0.41 -14.19
CA LEU A 16 17.62 -0.55 -12.80
C LEU A 16 16.62 -1.70 -12.58
N LEU A 17 15.98 -2.19 -13.63
CA LEU A 17 15.00 -3.27 -13.49
C LEU A 17 15.70 -4.56 -13.02
N GLY A 18 15.07 -5.23 -12.07
CA GLY A 18 15.60 -6.43 -11.43
C GLY A 18 16.62 -6.18 -10.31
N ARG A 19 16.97 -4.92 -10.03
CA ARG A 19 18.08 -4.56 -9.14
C ARG A 19 17.63 -4.23 -7.72
N VAL A 20 18.57 -4.48 -6.80
CA VAL A 20 18.45 -4.11 -5.39
C VAL A 20 19.53 -3.08 -5.06
N LEU A 21 19.13 -1.90 -4.60
CA LEU A 21 20.02 -0.78 -4.34
C LEU A 21 19.97 -0.36 -2.86
N ASP A 22 21.04 0.22 -2.39
CA ASP A 22 21.06 0.93 -1.10
C ASP A 22 20.43 2.33 -1.22
N ALA A 23 20.35 3.05 -0.10
CA ALA A 23 19.82 4.42 -0.05
C ALA A 23 20.65 5.46 -0.83
N ARG A 24 21.84 5.11 -1.31
CA ARG A 24 22.71 5.96 -2.15
C ARG A 24 22.60 5.58 -3.63
N GLY A 25 21.77 4.58 -3.96
CA GLY A 25 21.64 4.05 -5.31
C GLY A 25 22.79 3.09 -5.71
N GLN A 26 23.57 2.60 -4.74
CA GLN A 26 24.61 1.62 -5.00
C GLN A 26 24.02 0.21 -5.00
N PRO A 27 24.41 -0.66 -5.94
CA PRO A 27 23.93 -2.05 -5.97
C PRO A 27 24.28 -2.81 -4.69
N LEU A 28 23.30 -3.54 -4.16
CA LEU A 28 23.46 -4.52 -3.08
C LEU A 28 23.45 -5.95 -3.61
N ASP A 29 23.06 -6.13 -4.85
CA ASP A 29 23.05 -7.40 -5.57
C ASP A 29 24.35 -7.61 -6.37
N GLU A 30 24.58 -8.85 -6.84
CA GLU A 30 25.72 -9.21 -7.67
C GLU A 30 25.49 -8.97 -9.18
N GLY A 31 24.51 -8.14 -9.52
CA GLY A 31 24.17 -7.84 -10.90
C GLY A 31 25.23 -7.01 -11.63
N PRO A 32 25.07 -6.80 -12.95
CA PRO A 32 26.00 -6.01 -13.77
C PRO A 32 26.20 -4.60 -13.22
N VAL A 33 27.37 -4.01 -13.51
CA VAL A 33 27.66 -2.62 -13.15
C VAL A 33 26.63 -1.70 -13.80
N LEU A 34 25.96 -0.92 -12.98
CA LEU A 34 25.00 0.09 -13.46
C LEU A 34 25.74 1.18 -14.25
N GLN A 35 25.22 1.50 -15.42
CA GLN A 35 25.79 2.54 -16.26
C GLN A 35 24.91 3.78 -16.21
N GLY A 36 25.54 4.95 -16.13
CA GLY A 36 24.89 6.25 -16.10
C GLY A 36 25.28 7.04 -14.85
N ASP A 37 25.05 8.33 -14.91
CA ASP A 37 25.40 9.28 -13.85
C ASP A 37 24.38 10.44 -13.89
N THR A 38 23.11 10.11 -13.73
CA THR A 38 22.04 11.10 -13.77
C THR A 38 21.83 11.70 -12.39
N PRO A 39 21.88 13.01 -12.22
CA PRO A 39 21.57 13.65 -10.95
C PRO A 39 20.10 13.46 -10.62
N VAL A 40 19.82 12.90 -9.45
CA VAL A 40 18.47 12.70 -8.92
C VAL A 40 18.14 13.79 -7.91
N ASP A 41 17.05 14.49 -8.12
CA ASP A 41 16.50 15.40 -7.12
C ASP A 41 15.67 14.61 -6.10
N LEU A 42 16.26 14.37 -4.94
CA LEU A 42 15.58 13.64 -3.86
C LEU A 42 14.39 14.41 -3.25
N GLN A 43 14.35 15.73 -3.40
CA GLN A 43 13.25 16.54 -2.89
C GLN A 43 12.04 16.52 -3.84
N GLY A 44 12.27 16.11 -5.10
CA GLY A 44 11.25 16.11 -6.14
C GLY A 44 10.89 17.52 -6.63
N ARG A 45 10.11 17.56 -7.68
CA ARG A 45 9.61 18.82 -8.25
C ARG A 45 8.17 19.05 -7.80
N VAL A 46 7.82 20.32 -7.55
CA VAL A 46 6.43 20.70 -7.35
C VAL A 46 5.68 20.54 -8.66
N ASN A 47 4.81 19.56 -8.73
CA ASN A 47 3.96 19.34 -9.88
C ASN A 47 2.77 20.32 -9.88
N ASN A 48 2.48 20.93 -11.04
CA ASN A 48 1.28 21.73 -11.18
C ASN A 48 0.05 20.82 -11.11
N PRO A 49 -0.83 20.93 -10.09
CA PRO A 49 -1.96 20.02 -9.91
C PRO A 49 -2.96 20.07 -11.07
N LEU A 50 -3.05 21.21 -11.79
CA LEU A 50 -3.96 21.36 -12.92
C LEU A 50 -3.49 20.63 -14.18
N LYS A 51 -2.22 20.19 -14.24
CA LYS A 51 -1.68 19.39 -15.34
C LYS A 51 -1.81 17.89 -15.12
N ARG A 52 -2.07 17.45 -13.88
CA ARG A 52 -2.26 16.02 -13.55
C ARG A 52 -3.57 15.51 -14.12
N ARG A 53 -3.54 14.33 -14.72
CA ARG A 53 -4.77 13.64 -15.15
C ARG A 53 -5.59 13.21 -13.93
N PRO A 54 -6.93 13.29 -13.98
CA PRO A 54 -7.78 12.75 -12.92
C PRO A 54 -7.64 11.23 -12.83
N ILE A 55 -7.84 10.68 -11.64
CA ILE A 55 -7.83 9.24 -11.38
C ILE A 55 -9.18 8.67 -11.84
N ARG A 56 -9.17 7.87 -12.93
CA ARG A 56 -10.38 7.31 -13.57
C ARG A 56 -10.22 5.87 -14.02
N VAL A 57 -9.01 5.35 -14.06
CA VAL A 57 -8.70 4.01 -14.53
C VAL A 57 -8.40 3.13 -13.32
N PRO A 58 -9.13 2.02 -13.10
CA PRO A 58 -8.80 1.06 -12.05
C PRO A 58 -7.42 0.44 -12.30
N LEU A 59 -6.67 0.18 -11.23
CA LEU A 59 -5.45 -0.61 -11.24
C LEU A 59 -5.74 -1.99 -10.64
N ASP A 60 -5.45 -3.04 -11.37
CA ASP A 60 -5.40 -4.38 -10.79
C ASP A 60 -4.15 -4.50 -9.91
N VAL A 61 -4.36 -4.76 -8.63
CA VAL A 61 -3.27 -4.94 -7.66
C VAL A 61 -3.03 -6.41 -7.30
N GLY A 62 -3.70 -7.34 -7.98
CA GLY A 62 -3.52 -8.77 -7.78
C GLY A 62 -4.18 -9.34 -6.52
N VAL A 63 -4.93 -8.54 -5.79
CA VAL A 63 -5.60 -8.95 -4.55
C VAL A 63 -7.11 -8.79 -4.68
N ARG A 64 -7.83 -9.92 -4.69
CA ARG A 64 -9.28 -9.98 -4.95
C ARG A 64 -10.09 -9.05 -4.06
N ALA A 65 -9.82 -9.08 -2.76
CA ALA A 65 -10.52 -8.22 -1.80
C ALA A 65 -10.29 -6.72 -2.06
N ILE A 66 -9.11 -6.34 -2.54
CA ILE A 66 -8.81 -4.94 -2.88
C ILE A 66 -9.49 -4.58 -4.20
N ASN A 67 -9.30 -5.39 -5.23
CA ASN A 67 -9.84 -5.13 -6.57
C ASN A 67 -11.37 -4.97 -6.55
N ALA A 68 -12.07 -5.85 -5.81
CA ALA A 68 -13.52 -5.89 -5.78
C ALA A 68 -14.17 -4.94 -4.77
N LEU A 69 -13.60 -4.81 -3.58
CA LEU A 69 -14.27 -4.15 -2.43
C LEU A 69 -13.62 -2.83 -2.02
N LEU A 70 -12.41 -2.56 -2.50
CA LEU A 70 -11.59 -1.38 -2.19
C LEU A 70 -10.90 -0.86 -3.44
N THR A 71 -11.53 -0.97 -4.61
CA THR A 71 -10.93 -0.66 -5.91
C THR A 71 -10.03 0.57 -5.88
N VAL A 72 -8.80 0.42 -6.35
CA VAL A 72 -7.77 1.45 -6.40
C VAL A 72 -7.59 1.92 -7.83
N GLY A 73 -7.43 3.21 -8.04
CA GLY A 73 -7.16 3.78 -9.36
C GLY A 73 -5.69 4.05 -9.62
N GLN A 74 -5.32 4.06 -10.89
CA GLN A 74 -3.99 4.47 -11.34
C GLN A 74 -3.70 5.90 -10.87
N GLY A 75 -2.60 6.07 -10.10
CA GLY A 75 -2.22 7.32 -9.48
C GLY A 75 -2.81 7.55 -8.08
N GLN A 76 -3.56 6.62 -7.52
CA GLN A 76 -4.11 6.73 -6.16
C GLN A 76 -3.04 6.45 -5.09
N ARG A 77 -3.19 7.10 -3.93
CA ARG A 77 -2.32 6.97 -2.76
C ARG A 77 -3.05 6.25 -1.65
N MET A 78 -2.62 5.04 -1.31
CA MET A 78 -3.28 4.18 -0.32
C MET A 78 -2.37 3.92 0.87
N GLY A 79 -2.96 3.82 2.06
CA GLY A 79 -2.28 3.34 3.26
C GLY A 79 -2.55 1.85 3.51
N ILE A 80 -1.55 1.10 3.97
CA ILE A 80 -1.73 -0.24 4.54
C ILE A 80 -1.40 -0.14 6.02
N PHE A 81 -2.42 -0.17 6.86
CA PHE A 81 -2.31 -0.06 8.30
C PHE A 81 -2.21 -1.47 8.90
N ALA A 82 -1.08 -1.76 9.53
CA ALA A 82 -0.77 -3.11 9.98
C ALA A 82 -0.02 -3.13 11.31
N GLY A 83 -0.43 -4.01 12.22
CA GLY A 83 0.40 -4.42 13.34
C GLY A 83 1.52 -5.38 12.91
N SER A 84 2.32 -5.86 13.87
CA SER A 84 3.35 -6.87 13.60
C SER A 84 2.71 -8.26 13.39
N GLY A 85 3.18 -9.01 12.38
CA GLY A 85 2.82 -10.42 12.17
C GLY A 85 1.44 -10.68 11.57
N VAL A 86 0.79 -9.68 10.99
CA VAL A 86 -0.56 -9.80 10.38
C VAL A 86 -0.55 -10.13 8.88
N GLY A 87 0.62 -10.45 8.31
CA GLY A 87 0.73 -10.81 6.89
C GLY A 87 1.00 -9.64 5.94
N LYS A 88 1.51 -8.49 6.45
CA LYS A 88 1.87 -7.31 5.64
C LYS A 88 2.79 -7.65 4.47
N SER A 89 3.92 -8.30 4.72
CA SER A 89 4.91 -8.63 3.69
C SER A 89 4.37 -9.57 2.62
N MET A 90 3.50 -10.51 3.03
CA MET A 90 2.81 -11.41 2.09
C MET A 90 1.85 -10.63 1.18
N LEU A 91 1.08 -9.67 1.74
CA LEU A 91 0.20 -8.82 0.93
C LEU A 91 1.01 -7.98 -0.07
N LEU A 92 2.11 -7.36 0.34
CA LEU A 92 3.01 -6.64 -0.56
C LEU A 92 3.56 -7.55 -1.66
N GLY A 93 3.91 -8.80 -1.32
CA GLY A 93 4.35 -9.81 -2.27
C GLY A 93 3.29 -10.18 -3.30
N MET A 94 2.04 -10.38 -2.89
CA MET A 94 0.92 -10.62 -3.82
C MET A 94 0.76 -9.44 -4.78
N MET A 95 0.79 -8.22 -4.27
CA MET A 95 0.68 -7.01 -5.09
C MET A 95 1.83 -6.89 -6.07
N THR A 96 3.06 -7.22 -5.67
CA THR A 96 4.23 -7.18 -6.53
C THR A 96 4.15 -8.22 -7.66
N ARG A 97 3.65 -9.42 -7.38
CA ARG A 97 3.51 -10.49 -8.39
C ARG A 97 2.43 -10.22 -9.41
N TYR A 98 1.26 -9.80 -8.95
CA TYR A 98 0.03 -9.87 -9.75
C TYR A 98 -0.51 -8.50 -10.18
N THR A 99 0.15 -7.41 -9.84
CA THR A 99 -0.27 -6.08 -10.31
C THR A 99 -0.16 -5.95 -11.84
N SER A 100 -1.10 -5.23 -12.43
CA SER A 100 -1.06 -4.84 -13.84
C SER A 100 -0.15 -3.64 -14.13
N ALA A 101 0.51 -3.07 -13.12
CA ALA A 101 1.47 -1.98 -13.33
C ALA A 101 2.68 -2.46 -14.16
N ASP A 102 3.22 -1.60 -15.02
CA ASP A 102 4.37 -1.91 -15.88
C ASP A 102 5.65 -2.10 -15.06
N ILE A 103 5.85 -1.22 -14.07
CA ILE A 103 7.05 -1.16 -13.25
C ILE A 103 6.67 -1.07 -11.77
N ILE A 104 7.46 -1.75 -10.95
CA ILE A 104 7.27 -1.79 -9.51
C ILE A 104 8.51 -1.21 -8.85
N VAL A 105 8.31 -0.26 -7.95
CA VAL A 105 9.38 0.28 -7.10
C VAL A 105 9.05 -0.04 -5.65
N VAL A 106 9.95 -0.73 -4.97
CA VAL A 106 9.78 -1.12 -3.57
C VAL A 106 10.81 -0.39 -2.71
N GLY A 107 10.35 0.43 -1.79
CA GLY A 107 11.19 1.08 -0.78
C GLY A 107 11.07 0.34 0.56
N LEU A 108 12.07 -0.45 0.94
CA LEU A 108 12.16 -1.13 2.23
C LEU A 108 12.93 -0.24 3.21
N ILE A 109 12.18 0.59 3.96
CA ILE A 109 12.74 1.66 4.78
C ILE A 109 12.60 1.33 6.26
N GLY A 110 13.71 1.08 6.94
CA GLY A 110 13.76 0.77 8.36
C GLY A 110 13.28 -0.65 8.71
N GLU A 111 13.15 -1.52 7.72
CA GLU A 111 12.85 -2.94 7.94
C GLU A 111 14.13 -3.70 8.34
N ARG A 112 13.96 -4.86 8.99
CA ARG A 112 15.12 -5.67 9.41
C ARG A 112 15.85 -6.24 8.20
N GLY A 113 17.17 -6.31 8.23
CA GLY A 113 17.98 -6.89 7.14
C GLY A 113 17.54 -8.31 6.73
N ARG A 114 17.06 -9.13 7.70
CA ARG A 114 16.47 -10.44 7.41
C ARG A 114 15.20 -10.33 6.55
N GLU A 115 14.31 -9.38 6.88
CA GLU A 115 13.05 -9.17 6.15
C GLU A 115 13.30 -8.63 4.74
N VAL A 116 14.32 -7.77 4.58
CA VAL A 116 14.78 -7.31 3.26
C VAL A 116 15.24 -8.50 2.41
N ARG A 117 16.08 -9.40 2.97
CA ARG A 117 16.55 -10.58 2.27
C ARG A 117 15.41 -11.52 1.90
N GLU A 118 14.50 -11.79 2.83
CA GLU A 118 13.33 -12.65 2.64
C GLU A 118 12.43 -12.09 1.52
N PHE A 119 12.19 -10.78 1.52
CA PHE A 119 11.40 -10.13 0.46
C PHE A 119 12.03 -10.32 -0.93
N VAL A 120 13.32 -10.09 -1.06
CA VAL A 120 14.02 -10.18 -2.35
C VAL A 120 14.19 -11.63 -2.82
N ALA A 121 14.47 -12.59 -1.89
CA ALA A 121 14.81 -13.96 -2.24
C ALA A 121 13.60 -14.92 -2.32
N GLU A 122 12.53 -14.65 -1.56
CA GLU A 122 11.43 -15.59 -1.39
C GLU A 122 10.08 -15.03 -1.84
N ILE A 123 9.89 -13.71 -1.70
CA ILE A 123 8.62 -13.05 -2.02
C ILE A 123 8.58 -12.62 -3.48
N LEU A 124 9.66 -12.06 -4.04
CA LEU A 124 9.76 -11.72 -5.46
C LEU A 124 10.10 -12.97 -6.26
N ASP A 125 9.18 -13.40 -7.14
CA ASP A 125 9.50 -14.39 -8.17
C ASP A 125 10.27 -13.74 -9.34
N ASP A 126 10.75 -14.55 -10.27
CA ASP A 126 11.59 -14.09 -11.38
C ASP A 126 10.85 -13.09 -12.30
N GLU A 127 9.56 -13.28 -12.53
CA GLU A 127 8.74 -12.41 -13.37
C GLU A 127 8.52 -11.04 -12.71
N ALA A 128 8.10 -11.02 -11.45
CA ALA A 128 7.96 -9.79 -10.68
C ALA A 128 9.29 -9.07 -10.52
N ARG A 129 10.38 -9.82 -10.27
CA ARG A 129 11.72 -9.27 -10.13
C ARG A 129 12.19 -8.57 -11.40
N ALA A 130 11.91 -9.13 -12.58
CA ALA A 130 12.36 -8.57 -13.86
C ALA A 130 11.81 -7.15 -14.13
N ARG A 131 10.70 -6.77 -13.49
CA ARG A 131 10.06 -5.44 -13.60
C ARG A 131 10.07 -4.65 -12.28
N ALA A 132 10.77 -5.14 -11.27
CA ALA A 132 10.87 -4.49 -9.97
C ALA A 132 12.23 -3.83 -9.73
N ILE A 133 12.23 -2.76 -8.95
CA ILE A 133 13.41 -2.09 -8.42
C ILE A 133 13.24 -2.01 -6.90
N VAL A 134 14.21 -2.53 -6.14
CA VAL A 134 14.14 -2.51 -4.67
C VAL A 134 15.18 -1.54 -4.12
N ILE A 135 14.74 -0.62 -3.28
CA ILE A 135 15.61 0.29 -2.53
C ILE A 135 15.57 -0.15 -1.06
N ALA A 136 16.71 -0.57 -0.52
CA ALA A 136 16.82 -1.03 0.86
C ALA A 136 17.59 -0.02 1.73
N ALA A 137 16.92 0.46 2.77
CA ALA A 137 17.52 1.24 3.85
C ALA A 137 17.14 0.59 5.18
N PRO A 138 17.85 -0.48 5.61
CA PRO A 138 17.44 -1.29 6.76
C PRO A 138 17.50 -0.54 8.09
N ALA A 139 17.00 -1.16 9.16
CA ALA A 139 16.82 -0.52 10.47
C ALA A 139 18.12 -0.02 11.13
N ASP A 140 19.26 -0.64 10.80
CA ASP A 140 20.60 -0.25 11.24
C ASP A 140 21.21 0.88 10.39
N ALA A 141 20.58 1.27 9.28
CA ALA A 141 20.98 2.45 8.53
C ALA A 141 20.72 3.74 9.33
N SER A 142 21.59 4.75 9.13
CA SER A 142 21.40 6.05 9.81
C SER A 142 20.05 6.68 9.44
N PRO A 143 19.48 7.56 10.30
CA PRO A 143 18.23 8.25 10.01
C PRO A 143 18.25 8.98 8.66
N LEU A 144 19.37 9.61 8.33
CA LEU A 144 19.54 10.28 7.04
C LEU A 144 19.44 9.30 5.86
N MET A 145 20.03 8.13 5.96
CA MET A 145 19.95 7.11 4.90
C MET A 145 18.54 6.54 4.77
N ARG A 146 17.80 6.37 5.86
CA ARG A 146 16.39 5.97 5.79
C ARG A 146 15.53 7.02 5.07
N LEU A 147 15.75 8.31 5.32
CA LEU A 147 15.08 9.38 4.57
C LEU A 147 15.49 9.39 3.09
N HIS A 148 16.79 9.23 2.82
CA HIS A 148 17.31 9.18 1.45
C HIS A 148 16.71 8.01 0.67
N GLY A 149 16.67 6.81 1.25
CA GLY A 149 16.10 5.62 0.61
C GLY A 149 14.63 5.81 0.19
N ALA A 150 13.80 6.38 1.07
CA ALA A 150 12.41 6.69 0.75
C ALA A 150 12.28 7.71 -0.39
N ASN A 151 13.07 8.79 -0.34
CA ASN A 151 13.08 9.82 -1.38
C ASN A 151 13.63 9.28 -2.70
N LEU A 152 14.65 8.41 -2.67
CA LEU A 152 15.22 7.78 -3.86
C LEU A 152 14.23 6.83 -4.52
N ALA A 153 13.55 5.97 -3.75
CA ALA A 153 12.49 5.10 -4.27
C ALA A 153 11.40 5.92 -4.97
N THR A 154 10.96 7.02 -4.33
CA THR A 154 9.97 7.92 -4.91
C THR A 154 10.50 8.59 -6.19
N ALA A 155 11.75 9.06 -6.22
CA ALA A 155 12.34 9.70 -7.39
C ALA A 155 12.53 8.74 -8.58
N ILE A 156 12.88 7.48 -8.32
CA ILE A 156 12.94 6.43 -9.36
C ILE A 156 11.53 6.18 -9.93
N ALA A 157 10.52 6.09 -9.07
CA ALA A 157 9.13 5.93 -9.51
C ALA A 157 8.64 7.12 -10.34
N GLU A 158 9.00 8.36 -9.96
CA GLU A 158 8.72 9.57 -10.74
C GLU A 158 9.37 9.51 -12.12
N TYR A 159 10.63 9.07 -12.19
CA TYR A 159 11.35 8.96 -13.47
C TYR A 159 10.60 8.05 -14.46
N PHE A 160 10.18 6.86 -14.03
CA PHE A 160 9.46 5.95 -14.92
C PHE A 160 8.06 6.43 -15.27
N ARG A 161 7.36 7.09 -14.34
CA ARG A 161 6.09 7.77 -14.65
C ARG A 161 6.28 8.83 -15.73
N GLU A 162 7.34 9.66 -15.66
CA GLU A 162 7.67 10.67 -16.67
C GLU A 162 8.02 10.07 -18.03
N GLN A 163 8.48 8.79 -18.07
CA GLN A 163 8.69 8.04 -19.30
C GLN A 163 7.41 7.38 -19.86
N GLY A 164 6.26 7.58 -19.22
CA GLY A 164 4.96 7.08 -19.70
C GLY A 164 4.53 5.73 -19.10
N HIS A 165 5.27 5.18 -18.15
CA HIS A 165 4.93 3.92 -17.51
C HIS A 165 3.91 4.08 -16.36
N ASP A 166 3.07 3.06 -16.19
CA ASP A 166 2.24 2.91 -15.01
C ASP A 166 3.09 2.23 -13.91
N VAL A 167 3.39 2.99 -12.86
CA VAL A 167 4.30 2.59 -11.78
C VAL A 167 3.51 2.27 -10.51
N LEU A 168 3.81 1.12 -9.89
CA LEU A 168 3.40 0.80 -8.54
C LEU A 168 4.56 1.09 -7.57
N LEU A 169 4.37 2.05 -6.67
CA LEU A 169 5.30 2.33 -5.57
C LEU A 169 4.79 1.65 -4.28
N LEU A 170 5.58 0.74 -3.74
CA LEU A 170 5.34 0.12 -2.43
C LEU A 170 6.37 0.68 -1.43
N MET A 171 5.94 1.44 -0.43
CA MET A 171 6.82 2.06 0.57
C MET A 171 6.62 1.43 1.94
N ASP A 172 7.53 0.61 2.37
CA ASP A 172 7.52 -0.07 3.66
C ASP A 172 8.69 0.41 4.55
N SER A 173 8.48 1.36 5.48
CA SER A 173 7.21 1.96 5.88
C SER A 173 7.30 3.50 6.03
N LEU A 174 6.16 4.13 5.87
CA LEU A 174 6.00 5.57 6.15
C LEU A 174 6.27 5.89 7.63
N THR A 175 5.93 4.98 8.55
CA THR A 175 6.23 5.12 9.98
C THR A 175 7.73 5.19 10.24
N ARG A 176 8.54 4.37 9.56
CA ARG A 176 10.01 4.40 9.69
C ARG A 176 10.63 5.66 9.09
N TYR A 177 10.05 6.17 8.01
CA TYR A 177 10.42 7.48 7.47
C TYR A 177 10.15 8.60 8.50
N ALA A 178 8.97 8.60 9.12
CA ALA A 178 8.60 9.55 10.16
C ALA A 178 9.51 9.46 11.39
N GLN A 179 9.86 8.24 11.83
CA GLN A 179 10.80 8.00 12.94
C GLN A 179 12.20 8.53 12.62
N ALA A 180 12.69 8.31 11.39
CA ALA A 180 13.99 8.84 10.96
C ALA A 180 14.01 10.37 10.97
N GLN A 181 12.94 11.02 10.50
CA GLN A 181 12.82 12.48 10.58
C GLN A 181 12.72 12.98 12.02
N ARG A 182 12.02 12.26 12.89
CA ARG A 182 11.97 12.56 14.34
C ARG A 182 13.37 12.56 14.95
N GLU A 183 14.17 11.51 14.69
CA GLU A 183 15.53 11.40 15.21
C GLU A 183 16.39 12.59 14.77
N ILE A 184 16.30 13.01 13.50
CA ILE A 184 17.04 14.17 12.98
C ILE A 184 16.52 15.47 13.60
N GLY A 185 15.20 15.70 13.64
CA GLY A 185 14.61 16.91 14.19
C GLY A 185 15.01 17.12 15.66
N LEU A 186 14.92 16.07 16.48
CA LEU A 186 15.33 16.11 17.89
C LEU A 186 16.84 16.36 18.03
N ALA A 187 17.68 15.76 17.19
CA ALA A 187 19.14 15.93 17.23
C ALA A 187 19.58 17.37 16.92
N ILE A 188 18.83 18.09 16.08
CA ILE A 188 19.09 19.52 15.78
C ILE A 188 18.38 20.49 16.72
N GLY A 189 17.71 19.98 17.79
CA GLY A 189 17.05 20.79 18.81
C GLY A 189 15.64 21.23 18.49
N GLU A 190 14.97 20.63 17.49
CA GLU A 190 13.55 20.90 17.23
C GLU A 190 12.70 20.39 18.41
N PRO A 191 11.82 21.21 19.00
CA PRO A 191 11.03 20.79 20.15
C PRO A 191 10.03 19.69 19.77
N PRO A 192 9.87 18.65 20.60
CA PRO A 192 8.85 17.64 20.39
C PRO A 192 7.45 18.25 20.58
N ALA A 193 6.51 17.86 19.73
CA ALA A 193 5.11 18.24 19.79
C ALA A 193 4.24 17.01 20.14
N THR A 194 3.52 16.46 19.18
CA THR A 194 2.55 15.37 19.40
C THR A 194 3.25 14.03 19.65
N LYS A 195 3.05 13.43 20.82
CA LYS A 195 3.64 12.13 21.24
C LYS A 195 5.15 12.04 20.92
N GLY A 196 5.87 13.16 21.07
CA GLY A 196 7.31 13.23 20.87
C GLY A 196 7.77 13.38 19.40
N TYR A 197 6.90 13.57 18.46
CA TYR A 197 7.23 13.90 17.08
C TYR A 197 7.34 15.43 16.92
N PRO A 198 8.45 15.95 16.36
CA PRO A 198 8.58 17.37 16.05
C PRO A 198 7.73 17.78 14.84
N PRO A 199 7.38 19.09 14.71
CA PRO A 199 6.55 19.59 13.61
C PRO A 199 7.06 19.29 12.21
N SER A 200 8.38 19.20 12.02
CA SER A 200 9.00 18.88 10.74
C SER A 200 8.58 17.52 10.18
N VAL A 201 8.21 16.55 11.04
CA VAL A 201 7.71 15.23 10.61
C VAL A 201 6.40 15.41 9.85
N PHE A 202 5.45 16.16 10.43
CA PHE A 202 4.13 16.39 9.84
C PHE A 202 4.17 17.25 8.59
N ALA A 203 5.21 18.08 8.40
CA ALA A 203 5.45 18.82 7.17
C ALA A 203 6.02 17.93 6.05
N LYS A 204 6.90 16.97 6.39
CA LYS A 204 7.56 16.11 5.39
C LYS A 204 6.71 14.95 4.90
N LEU A 205 5.78 14.44 5.72
CA LEU A 205 4.89 13.34 5.30
C LEU A 205 4.04 13.71 4.08
N PRO A 206 3.27 14.83 4.08
CA PRO A 206 2.54 15.24 2.89
C PRO A 206 3.47 15.51 1.69
N ALA A 207 4.63 16.13 1.92
CA ALA A 207 5.58 16.44 0.85
C ALA A 207 6.08 15.18 0.12
N LEU A 208 6.30 14.05 0.84
CA LEU A 208 6.65 12.77 0.25
C LEU A 208 5.46 12.15 -0.49
N VAL A 209 4.30 12.09 0.16
CA VAL A 209 3.11 11.39 -0.34
C VAL A 209 2.52 12.10 -1.58
N GLU A 210 2.54 13.43 -1.62
CA GLU A 210 2.02 14.22 -2.74
C GLU A 210 2.83 14.06 -4.05
N ARG A 211 4.02 13.49 -3.99
CA ARG A 211 4.82 13.16 -5.18
C ARG A 211 4.19 12.06 -6.03
N ALA A 212 3.47 11.12 -5.39
CA ALA A 212 2.68 10.11 -6.08
C ALA A 212 1.47 10.73 -6.79
N GLY A 213 0.97 10.03 -7.79
CA GLY A 213 -0.18 10.45 -8.57
C GLY A 213 0.03 10.36 -10.07
N ASN A 214 -1.00 10.69 -10.82
CA ASN A 214 -0.92 10.76 -12.29
C ASN A 214 0.04 11.86 -12.74
N GLY A 215 0.74 11.59 -13.83
CA GLY A 215 1.49 12.60 -14.56
C GLY A 215 0.61 13.48 -15.44
N ALA A 216 1.24 14.28 -16.30
CA ALA A 216 0.57 15.03 -17.35
C ALA A 216 0.01 14.10 -18.45
N SER A 217 -0.65 14.66 -19.45
CA SER A 217 -1.34 13.88 -20.51
C SER A 217 -0.47 12.89 -21.26
N THR A 218 0.83 13.15 -21.37
CA THR A 218 1.81 12.30 -22.06
C THR A 218 2.63 11.41 -21.13
N GLU A 219 2.45 11.55 -19.83
CA GLU A 219 3.15 10.78 -18.80
C GLU A 219 2.27 9.62 -18.30
N GLY A 220 2.87 8.65 -17.62
CA GLY A 220 2.18 7.55 -16.99
C GLY A 220 1.53 7.91 -15.65
N SER A 221 1.38 6.90 -14.80
CA SER A 221 0.85 7.04 -13.44
C SER A 221 1.83 6.54 -12.40
N MET A 222 1.72 7.04 -11.16
CA MET A 222 2.42 6.48 -10.00
C MET A 222 1.39 6.22 -8.91
N THR A 223 0.91 4.98 -8.82
CA THR A 223 0.06 4.51 -7.73
C THR A 223 0.95 4.11 -6.57
N ALA A 224 0.63 4.58 -5.36
CA ALA A 224 1.48 4.33 -4.21
C ALA A 224 0.72 3.68 -3.05
N PHE A 225 1.34 2.65 -2.45
CA PHE A 225 0.92 2.08 -1.18
C PHE A 225 1.99 2.32 -0.12
N TYR A 226 1.58 3.01 0.92
CA TYR A 226 2.42 3.32 2.06
C TYR A 226 2.02 2.47 3.25
N THR A 227 2.91 1.64 3.76
CA THR A 227 2.61 0.90 4.99
C THR A 227 2.77 1.83 6.20
N VAL A 228 1.84 1.71 7.12
CA VAL A 228 1.80 2.44 8.38
C VAL A 228 1.74 1.41 9.50
N LEU A 229 2.78 1.40 10.33
CA LEU A 229 2.85 0.48 11.46
C LEU A 229 1.98 1.03 12.60
N VAL A 230 1.06 0.19 13.09
CA VAL A 230 0.15 0.52 14.19
C VAL A 230 0.51 -0.39 15.37
N GLU A 231 1.16 0.17 16.39
CA GLU A 231 1.56 -0.59 17.57
C GLU A 231 0.34 -0.86 18.46
N GLY A 232 0.17 -2.12 18.88
CA GLY A 232 -0.93 -2.50 19.78
C GLY A 232 -2.32 -2.28 19.21
N ASP A 233 -2.46 -2.23 17.87
CA ASP A 233 -3.69 -1.89 17.15
C ASP A 233 -4.27 -0.49 17.52
N ASP A 234 -3.43 0.42 18.10
CA ASP A 234 -3.79 1.80 18.41
C ASP A 234 -3.90 2.64 17.15
N GLN A 235 -5.12 2.72 16.65
CA GLN A 235 -5.48 3.53 15.48
C GLN A 235 -5.28 5.05 15.67
N ASN A 236 -5.06 5.52 16.91
CA ASN A 236 -4.89 6.94 17.27
C ASN A 236 -3.41 7.34 17.38
N GLU A 237 -2.50 6.54 16.85
CA GLU A 237 -1.08 6.92 16.77
C GLU A 237 -0.92 8.11 15.82
N PRO A 238 -0.12 9.16 16.16
CA PRO A 238 -0.03 10.40 15.39
C PRO A 238 0.33 10.23 13.92
N ILE A 239 1.20 9.25 13.61
CA ILE A 239 1.58 8.98 12.22
C ILE A 239 0.45 8.30 11.47
N ALA A 240 -0.30 7.41 12.13
CA ALA A 240 -1.48 6.77 11.54
C ALA A 240 -2.56 7.81 11.22
N ASP A 241 -2.84 8.72 12.14
CA ASP A 241 -3.82 9.80 11.94
C ASP A 241 -3.38 10.77 10.83
N ALA A 242 -2.12 11.23 10.85
CA ALA A 242 -1.56 12.07 9.80
C ALA A 242 -1.61 11.39 8.42
N ALA A 243 -1.28 10.09 8.35
CA ALA A 243 -1.35 9.32 7.11
C ALA A 243 -2.79 9.24 6.57
N ARG A 244 -3.80 8.97 7.43
CA ARG A 244 -5.21 8.96 7.00
C ARG A 244 -5.68 10.29 6.43
N ALA A 245 -5.16 11.39 6.94
CA ALA A 245 -5.53 12.74 6.50
C ALA A 245 -5.01 13.05 5.08
N ILE A 246 -3.85 12.52 4.70
CA ILE A 246 -3.16 12.85 3.44
C ILE A 246 -3.31 11.80 2.34
N LEU A 247 -3.80 10.60 2.66
CA LEU A 247 -3.97 9.50 1.71
C LEU A 247 -5.41 9.47 1.14
N ASP A 248 -5.56 8.90 -0.05
CA ASP A 248 -6.85 8.77 -0.74
C ASP A 248 -7.67 7.55 -0.29
N GLY A 249 -7.19 6.82 0.69
CA GLY A 249 -7.83 5.65 1.30
C GLY A 249 -6.84 4.83 2.13
N HIS A 250 -7.37 3.80 2.78
CA HIS A 250 -6.56 2.92 3.61
C HIS A 250 -7.13 1.50 3.66
N ILE A 251 -6.22 0.55 3.82
CA ILE A 251 -6.47 -0.86 4.03
C ILE A 251 -5.98 -1.20 5.43
N VAL A 252 -6.83 -1.77 6.25
CA VAL A 252 -6.50 -2.20 7.61
C VAL A 252 -6.28 -3.71 7.62
N LEU A 253 -5.12 -4.15 8.10
CA LEU A 253 -4.85 -5.55 8.39
C LEU A 253 -5.14 -5.82 9.87
N SER A 254 -6.04 -6.77 10.12
CA SER A 254 -6.53 -7.10 11.45
C SER A 254 -5.85 -8.34 12.03
N ARG A 255 -5.30 -8.20 13.25
CA ARG A 255 -4.76 -9.34 14.00
C ARG A 255 -5.82 -10.40 14.29
N ALA A 256 -7.02 -9.99 14.68
CA ALA A 256 -8.12 -10.90 14.96
C ALA A 256 -8.55 -11.72 13.74
N ILE A 257 -8.39 -11.19 12.53
CA ILE A 257 -8.63 -11.90 11.29
C ILE A 257 -7.49 -12.89 10.99
N ALA A 258 -6.23 -12.45 11.17
CA ALA A 258 -5.06 -13.30 10.99
C ALA A 258 -5.06 -14.50 11.96
N GLU A 259 -5.40 -14.29 13.23
CA GLU A 259 -5.52 -15.34 14.26
C GLU A 259 -6.60 -16.39 13.92
N ARG A 260 -7.63 -16.02 13.16
CA ARG A 260 -8.64 -16.97 12.63
C ARG A 260 -8.17 -17.70 11.36
N GLY A 261 -6.95 -17.44 10.89
CA GLY A 261 -6.39 -18.10 9.72
C GLY A 261 -6.97 -17.62 8.38
N ARG A 262 -7.58 -16.44 8.31
CA ARG A 262 -7.97 -15.83 7.04
C ARG A 262 -6.86 -14.92 6.52
N TYR A 263 -6.39 -15.20 5.32
CA TYR A 263 -5.41 -14.38 4.62
C TYR A 263 -5.86 -14.10 3.18
N PRO A 264 -5.56 -12.88 2.66
CA PRO A 264 -5.00 -11.74 3.38
C PRO A 264 -5.93 -11.26 4.52
N ALA A 265 -5.32 -10.80 5.63
CA ALA A 265 -6.06 -10.45 6.84
C ALA A 265 -6.70 -9.04 6.76
N ILE A 266 -7.26 -8.70 5.61
CA ILE A 266 -7.86 -7.39 5.34
C ILE A 266 -9.19 -7.28 6.08
N ASP A 267 -9.33 -6.24 6.90
CA ASP A 267 -10.59 -5.84 7.49
C ASP A 267 -11.33 -4.91 6.52
N ILE A 268 -12.33 -5.47 5.83
CA ILE A 268 -13.11 -4.74 4.80
C ILE A 268 -13.98 -3.65 5.41
N GLU A 269 -14.45 -3.83 6.65
CA GLU A 269 -15.30 -2.85 7.33
C GLU A 269 -14.49 -1.62 7.76
N ALA A 270 -13.27 -1.84 8.26
CA ALA A 270 -12.36 -0.78 8.67
C ALA A 270 -11.58 -0.14 7.51
N SER A 271 -11.70 -0.67 6.28
CA SER A 271 -10.97 -0.23 5.10
C SER A 271 -11.83 0.62 4.17
N VAL A 272 -11.20 1.60 3.50
CA VAL A 272 -11.88 2.48 2.55
C VAL A 272 -10.98 2.89 1.38
N SER A 273 -11.52 2.88 0.16
CA SER A 273 -10.99 3.59 -1.00
C SER A 273 -11.94 4.76 -1.31
N ARG A 274 -11.46 5.99 -1.11
CA ARG A 274 -12.28 7.21 -1.31
C ARG A 274 -12.62 7.45 -2.77
N LEU A 275 -11.81 6.94 -3.69
CA LEU A 275 -11.98 7.13 -5.13
C LEU A 275 -12.79 6.00 -5.80
N MET A 276 -13.05 4.90 -5.09
CA MET A 276 -13.81 3.77 -5.65
C MET A 276 -15.13 4.17 -6.34
N PRO A 277 -15.95 5.10 -5.79
CA PRO A 277 -17.19 5.51 -6.46
C PRO A 277 -17.00 6.16 -7.85
N ALA A 278 -15.79 6.66 -8.14
CA ALA A 278 -15.44 7.24 -9.44
C ALA A 278 -14.77 6.24 -10.39
N LEU A 279 -14.45 5.02 -9.91
CA LEU A 279 -13.69 4.01 -10.61
C LEU A 279 -14.53 2.81 -11.07
N VAL A 280 -15.65 2.57 -10.42
CA VAL A 280 -16.52 1.40 -10.68
C VAL A 280 -17.91 1.82 -11.13
N SER A 281 -18.64 0.87 -11.73
CA SER A 281 -20.05 1.13 -12.10
C SER A 281 -20.97 1.22 -10.87
N PRO A 282 -22.14 1.86 -10.98
CA PRO A 282 -23.13 1.90 -9.91
C PRO A 282 -23.55 0.50 -9.43
N GLU A 283 -23.66 -0.47 -10.34
CA GLU A 283 -24.02 -1.85 -10.04
C GLU A 283 -22.95 -2.51 -9.17
N HIS A 284 -21.66 -2.31 -9.52
CA HIS A 284 -20.55 -2.83 -8.72
C HIS A 284 -20.52 -2.20 -7.34
N LEU A 285 -20.80 -0.89 -7.25
CA LEU A 285 -20.86 -0.18 -5.96
C LEU A 285 -21.98 -0.72 -5.07
N ASP A 286 -23.16 -1.03 -5.63
CA ASP A 286 -24.26 -1.67 -4.92
C ASP A 286 -23.87 -3.07 -4.40
N LEU A 287 -23.26 -3.91 -5.24
CA LEU A 287 -22.76 -5.23 -4.81
C LEU A 287 -21.76 -5.11 -3.66
N MET A 288 -20.81 -4.19 -3.73
CA MET A 288 -19.84 -3.93 -2.65
C MET A 288 -20.55 -3.50 -1.36
N GLN A 289 -21.56 -2.61 -1.45
CA GLN A 289 -22.32 -2.18 -0.28
C GLN A 289 -23.09 -3.33 0.36
N ARG A 290 -23.75 -4.18 -0.44
CA ARG A 290 -24.44 -5.39 0.05
C ARG A 290 -23.46 -6.37 0.71
N PHE A 291 -22.28 -6.58 0.11
CA PHE A 291 -21.23 -7.40 0.72
C PHE A 291 -20.86 -6.90 2.11
N LYS A 292 -20.53 -5.61 2.23
CA LYS A 292 -20.19 -4.98 3.52
C LYS A 292 -21.33 -5.07 4.52
N GLN A 293 -22.58 -4.87 4.08
CA GLN A 293 -23.76 -4.94 4.94
C GLN A 293 -23.97 -6.35 5.52
N LEU A 294 -23.84 -7.39 4.70
CA LEU A 294 -23.94 -8.79 5.15
C LEU A 294 -22.83 -9.11 6.17
N MET A 295 -21.58 -8.75 5.86
CA MET A 295 -20.44 -8.94 6.78
C MET A 295 -20.68 -8.23 8.12
N SER A 296 -21.12 -6.96 8.08
CA SER A 296 -21.37 -6.17 9.27
C SER A 296 -22.52 -6.74 10.12
N THR A 297 -23.61 -7.14 9.49
CA THR A 297 -24.74 -7.78 10.18
C THR A 297 -24.32 -9.05 10.91
N TYR A 298 -23.54 -9.91 10.25
CA TYR A 298 -23.01 -11.12 10.85
C TYR A 298 -22.05 -10.81 12.01
N ASN A 299 -21.08 -9.91 11.79
CA ASN A 299 -20.08 -9.58 12.81
C ASN A 299 -20.69 -8.97 14.07
N GLN A 300 -21.68 -8.09 13.93
CA GLN A 300 -22.41 -7.48 15.08
C GLN A 300 -23.18 -8.51 15.89
N SER A 301 -23.64 -9.59 15.27
CA SER A 301 -24.43 -10.64 15.93
C SER A 301 -23.62 -11.86 16.37
N ARG A 302 -22.31 -11.84 16.12
CA ARG A 302 -21.42 -12.99 16.30
C ARG A 302 -21.44 -13.55 17.73
N ASP A 303 -21.47 -12.69 18.74
CA ASP A 303 -21.50 -13.10 20.13
C ASP A 303 -22.83 -13.79 20.50
N LEU A 304 -23.95 -13.27 19.97
CA LEU A 304 -25.27 -13.90 20.13
C LEU A 304 -25.32 -15.28 19.47
N LEU A 305 -24.69 -15.43 18.31
CA LEU A 305 -24.60 -16.70 17.62
C LEU A 305 -23.73 -17.70 18.40
N ALA A 306 -22.59 -17.25 18.92
CA ALA A 306 -21.64 -18.08 19.65
C ALA A 306 -22.22 -18.65 20.93
N VAL A 307 -23.06 -17.91 21.66
CA VAL A 307 -23.74 -18.39 22.89
C VAL A 307 -25.07 -19.09 22.61
N GLY A 308 -25.46 -19.28 21.34
CA GLY A 308 -26.71 -19.94 20.96
C GLY A 308 -27.98 -19.18 21.33
N ALA A 309 -27.90 -17.86 21.54
CA ALA A 309 -29.02 -17.01 21.92
C ALA A 309 -29.91 -16.59 20.73
N TYR A 310 -29.47 -16.82 19.51
CA TYR A 310 -30.24 -16.51 18.30
C TYR A 310 -31.07 -17.71 17.82
N ARG A 311 -32.29 -17.45 17.39
CA ARG A 311 -33.16 -18.44 16.71
C ARG A 311 -33.47 -17.96 15.30
N ARG A 312 -33.25 -18.83 14.29
CA ARG A 312 -33.62 -18.55 12.91
C ARG A 312 -35.07 -18.12 12.76
N GLY A 313 -35.33 -17.21 11.86
CA GLY A 313 -36.66 -16.64 11.59
C GLY A 313 -36.98 -15.39 12.42
N HIS A 314 -36.19 -15.01 13.42
CA HIS A 314 -36.41 -13.79 14.21
C HIS A 314 -35.98 -12.51 13.49
N ASP A 315 -34.90 -12.57 12.72
CA ASP A 315 -34.40 -11.47 11.90
C ASP A 315 -33.97 -11.99 10.52
N VAL A 316 -34.75 -11.70 9.49
CA VAL A 316 -34.51 -12.12 8.11
C VAL A 316 -33.17 -11.60 7.57
N ARG A 317 -32.71 -10.41 8.01
CA ARG A 317 -31.41 -9.86 7.59
C ARG A 317 -30.26 -10.64 8.18
N LEU A 318 -30.37 -11.01 9.46
CA LEU A 318 -29.37 -11.84 10.12
C LEU A 318 -29.35 -13.28 9.56
N ASP A 319 -30.52 -13.86 9.28
CA ASP A 319 -30.58 -15.18 8.63
C ASP A 319 -29.85 -15.18 7.29
N ARG A 320 -30.07 -14.15 6.44
CA ARG A 320 -29.36 -13.98 5.17
C ARG A 320 -27.85 -13.82 5.37
N ALA A 321 -27.44 -13.04 6.37
CA ALA A 321 -26.03 -12.83 6.68
C ALA A 321 -25.34 -14.12 7.15
N ILE A 322 -26.05 -14.97 7.92
CA ILE A 322 -25.57 -16.28 8.34
C ILE A 322 -25.39 -17.22 7.14
N ASP A 323 -26.39 -17.24 6.24
CA ASP A 323 -26.36 -18.10 5.06
C ASP A 323 -25.26 -17.69 4.07
N ALA A 324 -25.03 -16.40 3.88
CA ALA A 324 -23.99 -15.87 3.00
C ALA A 324 -22.56 -15.97 3.56
N GLN A 325 -22.40 -16.08 4.87
CA GLN A 325 -21.09 -15.95 5.54
C GLN A 325 -20.00 -16.89 5.01
N PRO A 326 -20.26 -18.19 4.72
CA PRO A 326 -19.24 -19.09 4.18
C PRO A 326 -18.69 -18.62 2.81
N ASP A 327 -19.55 -18.10 1.94
CA ASP A 327 -19.18 -17.64 0.59
C ASP A 327 -18.44 -16.31 0.66
N LEU A 328 -18.87 -15.39 1.55
CA LEU A 328 -18.16 -14.14 1.79
C LEU A 328 -16.75 -14.38 2.32
N GLU A 329 -16.57 -15.32 3.25
CA GLU A 329 -15.24 -15.70 3.78
C GLU A 329 -14.39 -16.41 2.72
N ALA A 330 -14.97 -17.28 1.90
CA ALA A 330 -14.28 -17.94 0.79
C ALA A 330 -13.80 -16.92 -0.25
N PHE A 331 -14.63 -15.91 -0.56
CA PHE A 331 -14.26 -14.82 -1.46
C PHE A 331 -13.07 -14.00 -0.96
N LEU A 332 -13.03 -13.70 0.34
CA LEU A 332 -11.97 -12.90 0.96
C LEU A 332 -10.65 -13.68 1.13
N ARG A 333 -10.71 -15.00 1.11
CA ARG A 333 -9.55 -15.87 1.25
C ARG A 333 -8.86 -16.04 -0.09
N GLN A 334 -7.60 -15.69 -0.18
CA GLN A 334 -6.78 -15.83 -1.39
C GLN A 334 -5.40 -16.36 -1.03
N SER A 335 -4.95 -17.40 -1.73
CA SER A 335 -3.56 -17.88 -1.60
C SER A 335 -2.58 -16.87 -2.20
N ILE A 336 -1.37 -16.81 -1.63
CA ILE A 336 -0.27 -15.97 -2.16
C ILE A 336 0.18 -16.38 -3.57
N TYR A 337 -0.19 -17.58 -4.02
CA TYR A 337 0.11 -18.13 -5.35
C TYR A 337 -1.09 -18.09 -6.30
N GLU A 338 -2.19 -17.52 -5.86
CA GLU A 338 -3.41 -17.41 -6.64
C GLU A 338 -3.53 -16.01 -7.23
N PRO A 339 -3.42 -15.82 -8.57
CA PRO A 339 -3.69 -14.53 -9.17
C PRO A 339 -5.14 -14.13 -8.92
N ALA A 340 -5.41 -12.85 -8.80
CA ALA A 340 -6.78 -12.37 -8.73
C ALA A 340 -7.46 -12.61 -10.07
N ASP A 341 -8.50 -13.44 -10.07
CA ASP A 341 -9.44 -13.43 -11.18
C ASP A 341 -10.15 -12.08 -11.25
N LEU A 342 -10.64 -11.71 -12.43
CA LEU A 342 -11.43 -10.51 -12.64
C LEU A 342 -12.53 -10.44 -11.57
N ALA A 343 -12.27 -9.74 -10.50
CA ALA A 343 -13.02 -9.75 -9.25
C ALA A 343 -14.50 -9.37 -9.41
N HIS A 344 -14.82 -8.66 -10.49
CA HIS A 344 -16.17 -8.19 -10.78
C HIS A 344 -17.18 -9.34 -11.04
N SER A 345 -16.79 -10.37 -11.80
CA SER A 345 -17.68 -11.49 -12.07
C SER A 345 -17.93 -12.37 -10.85
N ASN A 346 -16.92 -12.50 -9.99
CA ASN A 346 -17.02 -13.32 -8.78
C ASN A 346 -17.85 -12.64 -7.67
N LEU A 347 -17.84 -11.30 -7.59
CA LEU A 347 -18.60 -10.58 -6.57
C LEU A 347 -20.12 -10.70 -6.80
N GLY A 348 -20.58 -10.53 -8.03
CA GLY A 348 -21.99 -10.72 -8.42
C GLY A 348 -22.46 -12.12 -8.07
N ARG A 349 -21.70 -13.15 -8.45
CA ARG A 349 -22.03 -14.54 -8.17
C ARG A 349 -22.16 -14.81 -6.66
N VAL A 350 -21.23 -14.33 -5.86
CA VAL A 350 -21.25 -14.53 -4.38
C VAL A 350 -22.49 -13.87 -3.76
N ILE A 351 -22.87 -12.69 -4.23
CA ILE A 351 -24.01 -11.95 -3.68
C ILE A 351 -25.35 -12.54 -4.19
N ASP A 352 -25.46 -12.86 -5.48
CA ASP A 352 -26.71 -13.33 -6.11
C ASP A 352 -27.03 -14.77 -5.73
N GLU A 353 -26.03 -15.66 -5.59
CA GLU A 353 -26.21 -17.03 -5.12
C GLU A 353 -26.59 -17.11 -3.62
N SER A 354 -26.11 -16.16 -2.81
CA SER A 354 -26.40 -16.12 -1.38
C SER A 354 -27.71 -15.41 -1.03
N ILE A 355 -28.35 -14.71 -1.99
CA ILE A 355 -29.57 -13.93 -1.77
C ILE A 355 -30.54 -14.15 -2.95
N PRO A 356 -31.28 -15.25 -3.03
CA PRO A 356 -32.42 -15.33 -3.92
C PRO A 356 -33.43 -14.23 -3.54
N TYR A 357 -33.96 -13.50 -4.54
CA TYR A 357 -34.92 -12.41 -4.41
C TYR A 357 -36.14 -12.78 -3.58
#